data_4978d4ec01bbde3477f2cfbba46526b0
#
_entry.id   4978d4ec01bbde3477f2cfbba46526b0
#
_cell.length_a   1.000
_cell.length_b   1.000
_cell.length_c   1.000
_cell.angle_alpha   90.00
_cell.angle_beta   90.00
_cell.angle_gamma   90.00
#
_symmetry.space_group_name_H-M   'P 1'
#
loop_
_entity.id
_entity.type
_entity.pdbx_description
1 polymer ?
#
loop_
_entity_poly.entity_id
_entity_poly.type
_entity_poly.pdbx_seq_one_letter_code
_entity_poly.pdbx_strand_id
1 'polypeptide(L)'
;MSNQTQQHEQQSGQAFSQDEFSALLNKEFRPKTDQARSAVESAVKTLAQQALENTVTFSSDTYRTIQNLIAGIDEQLSQQVNQIIHHEEFQKLESAWRGLSYLVNNTETDEMLKIRFMSISKQELGRTLKRFKGVGWDQSPIFKKIYEQEYGQFGGEPFGCIIGDYYFDHSPQDVELLGEMARIGSAAHCPFITGTAPGVMQMESWQELANPRDLTKIFQNTEYAAWRSLRESEDARYLGLVMPRFLSRLPYGIRTNPVDSFDFEEQTDGANHNSYSWANAAYAMAANINRSFKEYGWCTSIRGVESGGAVENLPCHTFPSDDGGVDMKCPTEIAISDRREAELAKNGFMPLVHRKNSDFAAFIGAQSLQKPAEYHDPDATANARLASRLPYLFACCRFAHYLKCIVRDKIGSFREREEMERWLNDWVMNYVDGDPANSSQETKSRKPLAAAEVQVQEIEDNPGYYAAKFFLRPHYQLEGLTVSLRLVSKLPSLKTKDA
;
A
#
# COMPACT_ATOMS: atom_id res chain seq x y z
N MET A 1 -68.35 -2.51 36.71
CA MET A 1 -67.42 -1.36 36.57
C MET A 1 -66.26 -1.80 35.73
N SER A 2 -66.43 -1.92 34.43
CA SER A 2 -65.37 -2.31 33.50
C SER A 2 -65.88 -2.04 32.08
N ASN A 3 -65.99 -0.79 31.64
CA ASN A 3 -66.33 -0.48 30.24
C ASN A 3 -66.15 1.04 29.91
N GLN A 4 -65.15 1.67 30.51
CA GLN A 4 -64.88 3.09 30.16
C GLN A 4 -63.42 3.41 29.85
N THR A 5 -62.56 2.41 29.61
CA THR A 5 -61.12 2.66 29.35
C THR A 5 -60.67 2.24 27.92
N GLN A 6 -61.58 1.88 27.02
CA GLN A 6 -61.30 1.49 25.64
C GLN A 6 -61.81 2.43 24.55
N GLN A 7 -62.24 3.64 24.90
CA GLN A 7 -62.75 4.60 23.88
C GLN A 7 -61.93 5.86 23.70
N HIS A 8 -60.66 5.92 24.14
CA HIS A 8 -59.77 7.06 23.95
C HIS A 8 -58.59 6.85 23.03
N GLU A 9 -58.43 5.69 22.38
CA GLU A 9 -57.37 5.44 21.43
C GLU A 9 -57.77 5.36 19.94
N GLN A 10 -58.96 5.81 19.60
CA GLN A 10 -59.42 5.91 18.20
C GLN A 10 -59.87 7.33 17.86
N GLN A 11 -58.97 8.31 18.05
CA GLN A 11 -59.17 9.62 17.43
C GLN A 11 -57.88 10.16 16.87
N SER A 12 -57.92 10.25 15.55
CA SER A 12 -57.29 11.19 14.63
C SER A 12 -56.03 10.73 13.89
N GLY A 13 -56.24 9.86 12.91
CA GLY A 13 -55.53 10.01 11.64
C GLY A 13 -56.30 11.00 10.75
N GLN A 14 -56.33 12.28 11.04
CA GLN A 14 -56.73 13.28 10.07
C GLN A 14 -55.57 13.48 9.10
N ALA A 15 -55.72 13.03 7.86
CA ALA A 15 -54.84 13.37 6.76
C ALA A 15 -54.90 14.90 6.58
N PHE A 16 -53.85 15.59 6.90
CA PHE A 16 -53.70 17.03 6.54
C PHE A 16 -53.81 17.15 5.03
N SER A 17 -54.69 18.06 4.60
CA SER A 17 -54.79 18.35 3.19
C SER A 17 -53.51 19.07 2.72
N GLN A 18 -53.12 18.85 1.48
CA GLN A 18 -51.93 19.47 0.87
C GLN A 18 -51.94 21.01 0.99
N ASP A 19 -53.14 21.59 1.08
CA ASP A 19 -53.38 23.04 1.24
C ASP A 19 -53.14 23.53 2.66
N GLU A 20 -53.45 22.76 3.70
CA GLU A 20 -53.22 23.10 5.10
C GLU A 20 -51.71 23.07 5.44
N PHE A 21 -50.99 22.14 4.85
CA PHE A 21 -49.53 22.07 5.02
C PHE A 21 -48.81 23.23 4.31
N SER A 22 -49.26 23.60 3.09
CA SER A 22 -48.74 24.77 2.36
C SER A 22 -49.03 26.07 3.08
N ALA A 23 -50.20 26.20 3.73
CA ALA A 23 -50.57 27.35 4.54
C ALA A 23 -49.71 27.48 5.82
N LEU A 24 -49.39 26.37 6.45
CA LEU A 24 -48.50 26.30 7.62
C LEU A 24 -47.06 26.67 7.26
N LEU A 25 -46.56 26.15 6.14
CA LEU A 25 -45.24 26.46 5.62
C LEU A 25 -45.08 27.96 5.30
N ASN A 26 -46.07 28.55 4.65
CA ASN A 26 -46.09 30.00 4.34
C ASN A 26 -46.15 30.87 5.59
N LYS A 27 -46.68 30.38 6.70
CA LYS A 27 -46.77 31.09 7.97
C LYS A 27 -45.43 31.10 8.72
N GLU A 28 -44.73 29.98 8.74
CA GLU A 28 -43.50 29.80 9.53
C GLU A 28 -42.24 30.12 8.72
N PHE A 29 -42.23 29.90 7.40
CA PHE A 29 -41.09 30.11 6.51
C PHE A 29 -41.27 31.36 5.62
N ARG A 30 -40.40 32.36 5.78
CA ARG A 30 -40.38 33.58 4.96
C ARG A 30 -39.15 33.61 4.08
N PRO A 31 -39.20 33.00 2.88
CA PRO A 31 -38.06 33.00 1.95
C PRO A 31 -37.81 34.43 1.42
N LYS A 32 -36.52 34.78 1.31
CA LYS A 32 -36.10 36.12 0.83
C LYS A 32 -36.12 36.24 -0.69
N THR A 33 -36.26 35.15 -1.44
CA THR A 33 -36.28 35.11 -2.90
C THR A 33 -37.33 34.14 -3.42
N ASP A 34 -37.93 34.45 -4.59
CA ASP A 34 -38.93 33.59 -5.24
C ASP A 34 -38.36 32.22 -5.65
N GLN A 35 -37.05 32.14 -5.97
CA GLN A 35 -36.36 30.87 -6.24
C GLN A 35 -36.27 29.97 -5.00
N ALA A 36 -35.94 30.55 -3.84
CA ALA A 36 -35.91 29.80 -2.58
C ALA A 36 -37.32 29.33 -2.19
N ARG A 37 -38.35 30.13 -2.47
CA ARG A 37 -39.74 29.74 -2.24
C ARG A 37 -40.15 28.55 -3.09
N SER A 38 -39.89 28.59 -4.39
CA SER A 38 -40.19 27.49 -5.33
C SER A 38 -39.43 26.21 -5.01
N ALA A 39 -38.18 26.34 -4.63
CA ALA A 39 -37.32 25.17 -4.22
C ALA A 39 -37.88 24.50 -2.95
N VAL A 40 -38.28 25.30 -1.96
CA VAL A 40 -38.85 24.79 -0.70
C VAL A 40 -40.24 24.20 -0.94
N GLU A 41 -41.11 24.84 -1.72
CA GLU A 41 -42.43 24.28 -2.08
C GLU A 41 -42.29 22.95 -2.83
N SER A 42 -41.30 22.81 -3.74
CA SER A 42 -41.04 21.58 -4.47
C SER A 42 -40.49 20.48 -3.53
N ALA A 43 -39.55 20.83 -2.65
CA ALA A 43 -38.97 19.89 -1.68
C ALA A 43 -40.02 19.39 -0.69
N VAL A 44 -40.88 20.30 -0.18
CA VAL A 44 -41.96 19.94 0.73
C VAL A 44 -43.03 19.09 0.04
N LYS A 45 -43.34 19.37 -1.22
CA LYS A 45 -44.29 18.54 -1.99
C LYS A 45 -43.79 17.13 -2.21
N THR A 46 -42.51 16.99 -2.51
CA THR A 46 -41.83 15.68 -2.65
C THR A 46 -41.82 14.94 -1.32
N LEU A 47 -41.52 15.64 -0.22
CA LEU A 47 -41.55 15.12 1.15
C LEU A 47 -42.94 14.64 1.56
N ALA A 48 -44.00 15.44 1.29
CA ALA A 48 -45.39 15.08 1.59
C ALA A 48 -45.84 13.85 0.78
N GLN A 49 -45.41 13.71 -0.48
CA GLN A 49 -45.67 12.54 -1.29
C GLN A 49 -45.00 11.29 -0.78
N GLN A 50 -43.72 11.36 -0.40
CA GLN A 50 -42.98 10.23 0.17
C GLN A 50 -43.50 9.86 1.58
N ALA A 51 -43.90 10.83 2.38
CA ALA A 51 -44.52 10.57 3.69
C ALA A 51 -45.88 9.89 3.59
N LEU A 52 -46.63 10.15 2.53
CA LEU A 52 -47.90 9.45 2.25
C LEU A 52 -47.71 8.03 1.75
N GLU A 53 -46.59 7.74 1.07
CA GLU A 53 -46.24 6.40 0.58
C GLU A 53 -45.62 5.51 1.66
N ASN A 54 -44.95 6.08 2.65
CA ASN A 54 -44.35 5.37 3.78
C ASN A 54 -45.11 5.70 5.05
N THR A 55 -45.41 4.73 5.87
CA THR A 55 -46.11 4.79 7.17
C THR A 55 -45.38 5.70 8.19
N VAL A 56 -45.39 6.99 7.99
CA VAL A 56 -44.92 7.99 8.96
C VAL A 56 -46.02 8.22 9.98
N THR A 57 -45.78 7.92 11.24
CA THR A 57 -46.69 8.20 12.33
C THR A 57 -46.75 9.72 12.57
N PHE A 58 -47.86 10.33 12.21
CA PHE A 58 -48.09 11.75 12.49
C PHE A 58 -48.35 11.97 13.99
N SER A 59 -47.57 12.82 14.60
CA SER A 59 -47.78 13.28 15.97
C SER A 59 -48.65 14.56 15.98
N SER A 60 -49.40 14.79 17.06
CA SER A 60 -50.12 16.03 17.30
C SER A 60 -49.18 17.27 17.46
N ASP A 61 -47.88 17.04 17.57
CA ASP A 61 -46.82 18.05 17.66
C ASP A 61 -46.17 18.22 16.29
N THR A 62 -46.34 19.36 15.66
CA THR A 62 -45.77 19.68 14.33
C THR A 62 -44.25 19.55 14.30
N TYR A 63 -43.56 19.91 15.39
CA TYR A 63 -42.12 19.81 15.48
C TYR A 63 -41.65 18.35 15.42
N ARG A 64 -42.30 17.46 16.19
CA ARG A 64 -42.02 16.03 16.15
C ARG A 64 -42.30 15.39 14.80
N THR A 65 -43.35 15.81 14.11
CA THR A 65 -43.68 15.34 12.76
C THR A 65 -42.60 15.73 11.77
N ILE A 66 -42.09 16.98 11.83
CA ILE A 66 -40.97 17.43 10.97
C ILE A 66 -39.69 16.63 11.30
N GLN A 67 -39.37 16.41 12.57
CA GLN A 67 -38.22 15.59 12.94
C GLN A 67 -38.31 14.14 12.45
N ASN A 68 -39.51 13.53 12.55
CA ASN A 68 -39.73 12.19 12.03
C ASN A 68 -39.58 12.12 10.50
N LEU A 69 -40.02 13.17 9.78
CA LEU A 69 -39.84 13.29 8.33
C LEU A 69 -38.36 13.42 7.95
N ILE A 70 -37.61 14.26 8.67
CA ILE A 70 -36.18 14.43 8.46
C ILE A 70 -35.47 13.08 8.71
N ALA A 71 -35.74 12.41 9.82
CA ALA A 71 -35.18 11.11 10.13
C ALA A 71 -35.48 10.03 9.05
N GLY A 72 -36.71 10.03 8.51
CA GLY A 72 -37.10 9.14 7.43
C GLY A 72 -36.35 9.41 6.11
N ILE A 73 -36.06 10.69 5.84
CA ILE A 73 -35.24 11.06 4.66
C ILE A 73 -33.79 10.68 4.89
N ASP A 74 -33.25 10.96 6.04
CA ASP A 74 -31.87 10.62 6.40
C ASP A 74 -31.67 9.12 6.32
N GLU A 75 -32.65 8.31 6.73
CA GLU A 75 -32.60 6.86 6.57
C GLU A 75 -32.58 6.44 5.10
N GLN A 76 -33.44 7.00 4.24
CA GLN A 76 -33.44 6.69 2.82
C GLN A 76 -32.17 7.15 2.11
N LEU A 77 -31.67 8.34 2.43
CA LEU A 77 -30.39 8.85 1.94
C LEU A 77 -29.25 7.94 2.40
N SER A 78 -29.25 7.54 3.67
CA SER A 78 -28.24 6.63 4.22
C SER A 78 -28.23 5.29 3.49
N GLN A 79 -29.39 4.70 3.21
CA GLN A 79 -29.49 3.46 2.45
C GLN A 79 -28.93 3.63 1.02
N GLN A 80 -29.28 4.72 0.35
CA GLN A 80 -28.81 4.97 -1.01
C GLN A 80 -27.31 5.29 -1.06
N VAL A 81 -26.80 6.08 -0.14
CA VAL A 81 -25.36 6.37 -0.02
C VAL A 81 -24.58 5.11 0.31
N ASN A 82 -25.07 4.24 1.21
CA ASN A 82 -24.46 2.95 1.50
C ASN A 82 -24.36 2.07 0.25
N GLN A 83 -25.39 2.02 -0.59
CA GLN A 83 -25.33 1.27 -1.86
C GLN A 83 -24.25 1.83 -2.80
N ILE A 84 -24.08 3.16 -2.85
CA ILE A 84 -23.07 3.80 -3.69
C ILE A 84 -21.67 3.52 -3.18
N ILE A 85 -21.40 3.78 -1.89
CA ILE A 85 -20.06 3.63 -1.32
C ILE A 85 -19.59 2.18 -1.21
N HIS A 86 -20.53 1.23 -1.15
CA HIS A 86 -20.23 -0.21 -1.19
C HIS A 86 -20.22 -0.80 -2.61
N HIS A 87 -20.49 0.01 -3.64
CA HIS A 87 -20.36 -0.44 -5.02
C HIS A 87 -18.89 -0.65 -5.38
N GLU A 88 -18.57 -1.78 -6.00
CA GLU A 88 -17.18 -2.21 -6.25
C GLU A 88 -16.34 -1.16 -7.00
N GLU A 89 -16.92 -0.52 -8.03
CA GLU A 89 -16.18 0.50 -8.80
C GLU A 89 -15.93 1.78 -7.98
N PHE A 90 -16.88 2.16 -7.14
CA PHE A 90 -16.69 3.29 -6.24
C PHE A 90 -15.64 3.00 -5.19
N GLN A 91 -15.65 1.82 -4.59
CA GLN A 91 -14.62 1.39 -3.64
C GLN A 91 -13.23 1.36 -4.26
N LYS A 92 -13.09 0.92 -5.52
CA LYS A 92 -11.81 0.97 -6.25
C LYS A 92 -11.33 2.41 -6.42
N LEU A 93 -12.21 3.33 -6.80
CA LEU A 93 -11.87 4.73 -6.97
C LEU A 93 -11.51 5.39 -5.62
N GLU A 94 -12.32 5.17 -4.59
CA GLU A 94 -12.06 5.67 -3.23
C GLU A 94 -10.73 5.14 -2.70
N SER A 95 -10.48 3.84 -2.86
CA SER A 95 -9.24 3.17 -2.47
C SER A 95 -8.01 3.82 -3.11
N ALA A 96 -8.04 4.07 -4.41
CA ALA A 96 -6.93 4.69 -5.13
C ALA A 96 -6.64 6.11 -4.62
N TRP A 97 -7.66 6.94 -4.47
CA TRP A 97 -7.49 8.32 -3.99
C TRP A 97 -7.09 8.39 -2.52
N ARG A 98 -7.63 7.53 -1.68
CA ARG A 98 -7.24 7.48 -0.26
C ARG A 98 -5.83 6.92 -0.09
N GLY A 99 -5.45 5.91 -0.87
CA GLY A 99 -4.09 5.40 -0.88
C GLY A 99 -3.09 6.47 -1.30
N LEU A 100 -3.38 7.24 -2.36
CA LEU A 100 -2.55 8.37 -2.78
C LEU A 100 -2.49 9.46 -1.69
N SER A 101 -3.64 9.80 -1.09
CA SER A 101 -3.72 10.75 0.02
C SER A 101 -2.90 10.29 1.22
N TYR A 102 -2.97 8.99 1.55
CA TYR A 102 -2.14 8.39 2.60
C TYR A 102 -0.64 8.59 2.30
N LEU A 103 -0.20 8.28 1.09
CA LEU A 103 1.19 8.45 0.69
C LEU A 103 1.64 9.91 0.81
N VAL A 104 0.84 10.86 0.31
CA VAL A 104 1.18 12.29 0.33
C VAL A 104 1.25 12.82 1.77
N ASN A 105 0.27 12.46 2.61
CA ASN A 105 0.21 12.93 3.99
C ASN A 105 1.29 12.30 4.90
N ASN A 106 1.81 11.13 4.54
CA ASN A 106 2.91 10.46 5.27
C ASN A 106 4.29 10.69 4.61
N THR A 107 4.40 11.68 3.73
CA THR A 107 5.67 12.02 3.06
C THR A 107 5.98 13.50 3.23
N GLU A 108 7.11 13.80 3.82
CA GLU A 108 7.66 15.17 3.85
C GLU A 108 8.38 15.47 2.54
N THR A 109 7.68 16.05 1.58
CA THR A 109 8.24 16.42 0.29
C THR A 109 9.12 17.67 0.38
N ASP A 110 10.20 17.69 -0.42
CA ASP A 110 11.11 18.83 -0.57
C ASP A 110 11.74 18.83 -1.98
N GLU A 111 12.80 19.60 -2.16
CA GLU A 111 13.53 19.65 -3.44
C GLU A 111 14.16 18.30 -3.81
N MET A 112 14.51 17.46 -2.84
CA MET A 112 15.18 16.16 -3.02
C MET A 112 14.20 14.99 -3.06
N LEU A 113 13.01 15.14 -2.46
CA LEU A 113 11.98 14.09 -2.38
C LEU A 113 10.67 14.59 -2.98
N LYS A 114 10.34 14.08 -4.16
CA LYS A 114 9.19 14.50 -4.96
C LYS A 114 8.28 13.31 -5.27
N ILE A 115 6.98 13.53 -5.25
CA ILE A 115 5.97 12.57 -5.70
C ILE A 115 5.40 13.09 -7.03
N ARG A 116 5.43 12.26 -8.05
CA ARG A 116 4.79 12.52 -9.34
C ARG A 116 3.69 11.49 -9.58
N PHE A 117 2.58 11.94 -10.10
CA PHE A 117 1.40 11.12 -10.36
C PHE A 117 1.14 10.98 -11.86
N MET A 118 0.77 9.76 -12.27
CA MET A 118 0.35 9.46 -13.63
C MET A 118 -0.93 8.60 -13.58
N SER A 119 -2.00 9.10 -14.17
CA SER A 119 -3.26 8.35 -14.30
C SER A 119 -3.21 7.46 -15.53
N ILE A 120 -3.15 6.15 -15.31
CA ILE A 120 -3.18 5.13 -16.37
C ILE A 120 -3.79 3.84 -15.78
N SER A 121 -4.75 3.24 -16.49
CA SER A 121 -5.33 1.98 -16.07
C SER A 121 -4.38 0.80 -16.36
N LYS A 122 -4.48 -0.28 -15.57
CA LYS A 122 -3.70 -1.53 -15.79
C LYS A 122 -3.87 -2.04 -17.23
N GLN A 123 -5.11 -1.97 -17.75
CA GLN A 123 -5.42 -2.42 -19.11
C GLN A 123 -4.76 -1.55 -20.18
N GLU A 124 -4.76 -0.24 -19.99
CA GLU A 124 -4.10 0.71 -20.92
C GLU A 124 -2.59 0.54 -20.89
N LEU A 125 -1.99 0.41 -19.69
CA LEU A 125 -0.59 0.11 -19.50
C LEU A 125 -0.20 -1.17 -20.25
N GLY A 126 -0.95 -2.25 -20.04
CA GLY A 126 -0.73 -3.53 -20.72
C GLY A 126 -0.85 -3.44 -22.23
N ARG A 127 -1.88 -2.76 -22.77
CA ARG A 127 -2.03 -2.54 -24.22
C ARG A 127 -0.87 -1.72 -24.79
N THR A 128 -0.43 -0.69 -24.05
CA THR A 128 0.68 0.18 -24.47
C THR A 128 1.97 -0.62 -24.56
N LEU A 129 2.34 -1.36 -23.52
CA LEU A 129 3.58 -2.14 -23.51
C LEU A 129 3.56 -3.27 -24.52
N LYS A 130 2.41 -3.94 -24.70
CA LYS A 130 2.25 -5.01 -25.69
C LYS A 130 2.54 -4.55 -27.15
N ARG A 131 2.24 -3.28 -27.48
CA ARG A 131 2.53 -2.72 -28.82
C ARG A 131 4.03 -2.60 -29.09
N PHE A 132 4.83 -2.46 -28.05
CA PHE A 132 6.28 -2.26 -28.11
C PHE A 132 7.07 -3.49 -27.66
N LYS A 133 6.43 -4.68 -27.64
CA LYS A 133 7.06 -5.92 -27.23
C LYS A 133 8.22 -6.31 -28.15
N GLY A 134 9.25 -6.93 -27.59
CA GLY A 134 10.40 -7.44 -28.33
C GLY A 134 11.49 -6.39 -28.52
N VAL A 135 11.94 -6.17 -29.73
CA VAL A 135 13.09 -5.27 -30.03
C VAL A 135 12.79 -3.80 -29.77
N GLY A 136 11.52 -3.40 -29.89
CA GLY A 136 11.10 -1.99 -29.77
C GLY A 136 10.63 -1.59 -28.36
N TRP A 137 10.89 -2.36 -27.33
CA TRP A 137 10.42 -2.10 -25.97
C TRP A 137 10.89 -0.74 -25.41
N ASP A 138 12.09 -0.30 -25.81
CA ASP A 138 12.69 0.98 -25.47
C ASP A 138 12.01 2.18 -26.16
N GLN A 139 11.16 1.94 -27.17
CA GLN A 139 10.38 2.98 -27.85
C GLN A 139 9.02 3.21 -27.17
N SER A 140 8.68 2.45 -26.14
CA SER A 140 7.40 2.60 -25.43
C SER A 140 7.28 3.99 -24.78
N PRO A 141 6.10 4.62 -24.80
CA PRO A 141 5.89 5.92 -24.15
C PRO A 141 6.22 5.89 -22.66
N ILE A 142 6.04 4.75 -22.00
CA ILE A 142 6.35 4.55 -20.58
C ILE A 142 7.87 4.57 -20.38
N PHE A 143 8.63 3.82 -21.16
CA PHE A 143 10.09 3.84 -21.13
C PHE A 143 10.64 5.25 -21.38
N LYS A 144 10.10 5.96 -22.39
CA LYS A 144 10.53 7.33 -22.69
C LYS A 144 10.30 8.28 -21.51
N LYS A 145 9.15 8.18 -20.82
CA LYS A 145 8.88 9.00 -19.63
C LYS A 145 9.80 8.68 -18.47
N ILE A 146 10.06 7.40 -18.21
CA ILE A 146 10.81 6.97 -17.02
C ILE A 146 12.32 7.07 -17.27
N TYR A 147 12.78 6.61 -18.43
CA TYR A 147 14.20 6.53 -18.75
C TYR A 147 14.70 7.77 -19.52
N GLU A 148 14.16 8.04 -20.71
CA GLU A 148 14.74 9.05 -21.61
C GLU A 148 14.60 10.47 -21.03
N GLN A 149 13.41 10.83 -20.53
CA GLN A 149 13.13 12.18 -20.05
C GLN A 149 13.80 12.50 -18.72
N GLU A 150 14.02 11.50 -17.86
CA GLU A 150 14.52 11.74 -16.50
C GLU A 150 15.92 11.15 -16.29
N TYR A 151 16.16 9.89 -16.60
CA TYR A 151 17.46 9.27 -16.37
C TYR A 151 18.45 9.51 -17.55
N GLY A 152 17.93 9.54 -18.77
CA GLY A 152 18.72 9.72 -19.99
C GLY A 152 19.07 11.16 -20.34
N GLN A 153 18.29 12.14 -19.87
CA GLN A 153 18.41 13.55 -20.22
C GLN A 153 19.32 14.31 -19.24
N PHE A 154 20.09 15.26 -19.75
CA PHE A 154 20.87 16.18 -18.91
C PHE A 154 19.92 17.10 -18.12
N GLY A 155 20.10 17.18 -16.80
CA GLY A 155 19.21 17.92 -15.90
C GLY A 155 17.92 17.20 -15.55
N GLY A 156 17.70 15.95 -16.02
CA GLY A 156 16.59 15.12 -15.58
C GLY A 156 16.77 14.61 -14.15
N GLU A 157 15.65 14.29 -13.50
CA GLU A 157 15.57 13.80 -12.11
C GLU A 157 15.16 12.32 -12.12
N PRO A 158 16.10 11.35 -12.06
CA PRO A 158 15.77 9.93 -12.12
C PRO A 158 14.82 9.48 -11.02
N PHE A 159 13.79 8.73 -11.39
CA PHE A 159 12.86 8.14 -10.41
C PHE A 159 13.57 7.13 -9.54
N GLY A 160 13.38 7.22 -8.22
CA GLY A 160 13.91 6.25 -7.26
C GLY A 160 13.07 4.98 -7.17
N CYS A 161 11.75 5.11 -7.37
CA CYS A 161 10.79 4.00 -7.29
C CYS A 161 9.53 4.33 -8.09
N ILE A 162 8.85 3.31 -8.60
CA ILE A 162 7.54 3.41 -9.25
C ILE A 162 6.55 2.62 -8.40
N ILE A 163 5.44 3.26 -8.04
CA ILE A 163 4.35 2.63 -7.29
C ILE A 163 3.18 2.42 -8.24
N GLY A 164 2.78 1.15 -8.41
CA GLY A 164 1.61 0.78 -9.21
C GLY A 164 0.40 0.50 -8.31
N ASP A 165 -0.66 1.30 -8.44
CA ASP A 165 -1.93 0.98 -7.79
C ASP A 165 -2.70 -0.05 -8.60
N TYR A 166 -2.11 -1.23 -8.71
CA TYR A 166 -2.66 -2.38 -9.42
C TYR A 166 -2.59 -3.62 -8.54
N TYR A 167 -3.37 -4.63 -8.93
CA TYR A 167 -3.34 -5.95 -8.31
C TYR A 167 -3.05 -6.99 -9.38
N PHE A 168 -2.00 -7.78 -9.16
CA PHE A 168 -1.52 -8.78 -10.11
C PHE A 168 -1.79 -10.20 -9.61
N ASP A 169 -2.09 -11.08 -10.56
CA ASP A 169 -2.22 -12.51 -10.34
C ASP A 169 -1.22 -13.31 -11.21
N HIS A 170 -1.41 -14.61 -11.29
CA HIS A 170 -0.56 -15.52 -12.07
C HIS A 170 -1.01 -15.65 -13.54
N SER A 171 -2.02 -14.91 -13.98
CA SER A 171 -2.50 -14.97 -15.35
C SER A 171 -1.40 -14.59 -16.36
N PRO A 172 -1.38 -15.19 -17.55
CA PRO A 172 -0.35 -14.90 -18.54
C PRO A 172 -0.23 -13.42 -18.92
N GLN A 173 -1.36 -12.70 -18.90
CA GLN A 173 -1.39 -11.27 -19.19
C GLN A 173 -0.68 -10.44 -18.10
N ASP A 174 -0.94 -10.78 -16.85
CA ASP A 174 -0.34 -10.12 -15.69
C ASP A 174 1.16 -10.42 -15.58
N VAL A 175 1.53 -11.67 -15.81
CA VAL A 175 2.94 -12.09 -15.83
C VAL A 175 3.72 -11.39 -16.94
N GLU A 176 3.13 -11.24 -18.14
CA GLU A 176 3.72 -10.50 -19.25
C GLU A 176 3.92 -9.02 -18.87
N LEU A 177 2.88 -8.38 -18.30
CA LEU A 177 2.96 -6.97 -17.90
C LEU A 177 4.01 -6.74 -16.82
N LEU A 178 4.08 -7.62 -15.81
CA LEU A 178 5.12 -7.59 -14.79
C LEU A 178 6.52 -7.72 -15.41
N GLY A 179 6.70 -8.62 -16.38
CA GLY A 179 7.97 -8.80 -17.09
C GLY A 179 8.41 -7.55 -17.84
N GLU A 180 7.49 -6.88 -18.55
CA GLU A 180 7.82 -5.63 -19.25
C GLU A 180 8.12 -4.48 -18.27
N MET A 181 7.40 -4.37 -17.16
CA MET A 181 7.69 -3.40 -16.11
C MET A 181 9.03 -3.68 -15.42
N ALA A 182 9.36 -4.97 -15.19
CA ALA A 182 10.66 -5.37 -14.67
C ALA A 182 11.81 -4.91 -15.56
N ARG A 183 11.67 -5.10 -16.88
CA ARG A 183 12.66 -4.68 -17.87
C ARG A 183 12.86 -3.17 -17.87
N ILE A 184 11.75 -2.39 -17.81
CA ILE A 184 11.82 -0.92 -17.73
C ILE A 184 12.48 -0.50 -16.41
N GLY A 185 12.09 -1.12 -15.30
CA GLY A 185 12.67 -0.86 -13.98
C GLY A 185 14.16 -1.18 -13.91
N SER A 186 14.59 -2.28 -14.55
CA SER A 186 15.99 -2.69 -14.68
C SER A 186 16.80 -1.65 -15.45
N ALA A 187 16.32 -1.22 -16.61
CA ALA A 187 17.02 -0.23 -17.43
C ALA A 187 17.11 1.15 -16.76
N ALA A 188 16.05 1.58 -16.07
CA ALA A 188 16.01 2.87 -15.38
C ALA A 188 16.60 2.82 -13.95
N HIS A 189 17.00 1.66 -13.47
CA HIS A 189 17.39 1.43 -12.08
C HIS A 189 16.31 1.91 -11.08
N CYS A 190 15.05 1.61 -11.38
CA CYS A 190 13.89 2.12 -10.67
C CYS A 190 12.94 0.96 -10.36
N PRO A 191 12.96 0.38 -9.15
CA PRO A 191 12.09 -0.72 -8.77
C PRO A 191 10.60 -0.35 -8.89
N PHE A 192 9.79 -1.30 -9.37
CA PHE A 192 8.34 -1.21 -9.47
C PHE A 192 7.69 -1.99 -8.34
N ILE A 193 6.93 -1.30 -7.48
CA ILE A 193 6.23 -1.90 -6.34
C ILE A 193 4.73 -1.80 -6.59
N THR A 194 4.02 -2.90 -6.40
CA THR A 194 2.58 -2.99 -6.68
C THR A 194 1.90 -4.04 -5.80
N GLY A 195 0.58 -4.00 -5.75
CA GLY A 195 -0.23 -4.95 -4.99
C GLY A 195 -0.40 -6.29 -5.69
N THR A 196 -0.80 -7.28 -4.93
CA THR A 196 -1.06 -8.65 -5.39
C THR A 196 -2.51 -9.03 -5.10
N ALA A 197 -3.18 -9.65 -6.08
CA ALA A 197 -4.51 -10.20 -5.91
C ALA A 197 -4.47 -11.60 -5.25
N PRO A 198 -5.50 -12.01 -4.49
CA PRO A 198 -5.58 -13.36 -3.92
C PRO A 198 -5.50 -14.48 -4.99
N GLY A 199 -5.97 -14.20 -6.19
CA GLY A 199 -5.91 -15.11 -7.34
C GLY A 199 -4.50 -15.58 -7.71
N VAL A 200 -3.42 -14.86 -7.28
CA VAL A 200 -2.04 -15.32 -7.45
C VAL A 200 -1.78 -16.67 -6.75
N MET A 201 -2.55 -17.00 -5.73
CA MET A 201 -2.48 -18.25 -4.95
C MET A 201 -3.73 -19.13 -5.15
N GLN A 202 -4.51 -18.90 -6.22
CA GLN A 202 -5.78 -19.57 -6.47
C GLN A 202 -6.77 -19.43 -5.30
N MET A 203 -6.81 -18.24 -4.69
CA MET A 203 -7.73 -17.87 -3.61
C MET A 203 -8.71 -16.81 -4.11
N GLU A 204 -9.93 -16.86 -3.61
CA GLU A 204 -10.93 -15.81 -3.88
C GLU A 204 -10.72 -14.60 -2.96
N SER A 205 -10.27 -14.84 -1.74
CA SER A 205 -10.00 -13.83 -0.73
C SER A 205 -8.74 -14.14 0.07
N TRP A 206 -8.03 -13.11 0.54
CA TRP A 206 -6.90 -13.28 1.46
C TRP A 206 -7.28 -13.95 2.78
N GLN A 207 -8.56 -13.96 3.16
CA GLN A 207 -9.04 -14.68 4.35
C GLN A 207 -8.74 -16.18 4.29
N GLU A 208 -8.63 -16.75 3.10
CA GLU A 208 -8.28 -18.16 2.91
C GLU A 208 -6.84 -18.50 3.34
N LEU A 209 -5.95 -17.52 3.51
CA LEU A 209 -4.62 -17.73 4.07
C LEU A 209 -4.64 -18.29 5.51
N ALA A 210 -5.74 -18.14 6.23
CA ALA A 210 -5.94 -18.76 7.54
C ALA A 210 -5.96 -20.30 7.46
N ASN A 211 -6.32 -20.86 6.31
CA ASN A 211 -6.34 -22.30 6.09
C ASN A 211 -4.92 -22.85 5.92
N PRO A 212 -4.63 -24.04 6.46
CA PRO A 212 -3.30 -24.64 6.40
C PRO A 212 -3.01 -25.21 4.99
N ARG A 213 -2.73 -24.34 4.03
CA ARG A 213 -2.27 -24.74 2.68
C ARG A 213 -0.74 -24.60 2.60
N ASP A 214 -0.09 -25.48 1.85
CA ASP A 214 1.33 -25.36 1.50
C ASP A 214 1.44 -24.45 0.26
N LEU A 215 1.78 -23.19 0.47
CA LEU A 215 1.87 -22.20 -0.58
C LEU A 215 2.94 -22.55 -1.63
N THR A 216 4.02 -23.18 -1.21
CA THR A 216 5.12 -23.56 -2.13
C THR A 216 4.63 -24.56 -3.17
N LYS A 217 3.75 -25.49 -2.81
CA LYS A 217 3.20 -26.46 -3.74
C LYS A 217 2.28 -25.82 -4.78
N ILE A 218 1.55 -24.78 -4.44
CA ILE A 218 0.70 -24.05 -5.39
C ILE A 218 1.56 -23.55 -6.56
N PHE A 219 2.69 -22.90 -6.27
CA PHE A 219 3.59 -22.36 -7.30
C PHE A 219 4.36 -23.42 -8.11
N GLN A 220 4.31 -24.69 -7.72
CA GLN A 220 4.89 -25.79 -8.48
C GLN A 220 3.97 -26.32 -9.59
N ASN A 221 2.69 -25.99 -9.60
CA ASN A 221 1.74 -26.41 -10.60
C ASN A 221 2.16 -25.94 -12.01
N THR A 222 1.69 -26.67 -13.02
CA THR A 222 2.01 -26.37 -14.44
C THR A 222 1.52 -25.00 -14.88
N GLU A 223 0.39 -24.54 -14.33
CA GLU A 223 -0.20 -23.22 -14.60
C GLU A 223 0.73 -22.06 -14.25
N TYR A 224 1.64 -22.27 -13.30
CA TYR A 224 2.63 -21.28 -12.85
C TYR A 224 3.96 -21.33 -13.62
N ALA A 225 4.01 -22.01 -14.77
CA ALA A 225 5.27 -22.08 -15.54
C ALA A 225 5.79 -20.69 -15.95
N ALA A 226 4.91 -19.81 -16.46
CA ALA A 226 5.25 -18.44 -16.81
C ALA A 226 5.69 -17.61 -15.58
N TRP A 227 4.97 -17.77 -14.46
CA TRP A 227 5.32 -17.13 -13.18
C TRP A 227 6.72 -17.55 -12.67
N ARG A 228 7.03 -18.84 -12.72
CA ARG A 228 8.37 -19.32 -12.34
C ARG A 228 9.45 -18.77 -13.25
N SER A 229 9.21 -18.77 -14.58
CA SER A 229 10.15 -18.18 -15.55
C SER A 229 10.40 -16.70 -15.29
N LEU A 230 9.35 -15.92 -14.97
CA LEU A 230 9.50 -14.52 -14.57
C LEU A 230 10.36 -14.40 -13.31
N ARG A 231 10.10 -15.20 -12.27
CA ARG A 231 10.87 -15.17 -11.02
C ARG A 231 12.34 -15.57 -11.18
N GLU A 232 12.66 -16.38 -12.17
CA GLU A 232 14.03 -16.81 -12.48
C GLU A 232 14.79 -15.78 -13.34
N SER A 233 14.09 -14.79 -13.91
CA SER A 233 14.72 -13.73 -14.69
C SER A 233 15.50 -12.75 -13.78
N GLU A 234 16.58 -12.18 -14.33
CA GLU A 234 17.36 -11.18 -13.59
C GLU A 234 16.58 -9.88 -13.34
N ASP A 235 15.72 -9.48 -14.26
CA ASP A 235 14.94 -8.25 -14.16
C ASP A 235 13.87 -8.33 -13.04
N ALA A 236 13.44 -9.54 -12.65
CA ALA A 236 12.46 -9.72 -11.57
C ALA A 236 12.92 -9.16 -10.22
N ARG A 237 14.22 -8.89 -10.04
CA ARG A 237 14.73 -8.18 -8.84
C ARG A 237 14.19 -6.77 -8.69
N TYR A 238 13.73 -6.15 -9.79
CA TYR A 238 13.15 -4.81 -9.81
C TYR A 238 11.64 -4.81 -9.55
N LEU A 239 11.03 -5.96 -9.23
CA LEU A 239 9.63 -6.09 -8.88
C LEU A 239 9.45 -6.32 -7.38
N GLY A 240 8.60 -5.53 -6.76
CA GLY A 240 8.14 -5.71 -5.38
C GLY A 240 6.64 -5.95 -5.35
N LEU A 241 6.20 -7.08 -4.82
CA LEU A 241 4.80 -7.44 -4.71
C LEU A 241 4.35 -7.42 -3.25
N VAL A 242 3.44 -6.54 -2.91
CA VAL A 242 2.93 -6.34 -1.55
C VAL A 242 1.52 -6.90 -1.38
N MET A 243 1.20 -7.32 -0.18
CA MET A 243 -0.10 -7.83 0.25
C MET A 243 -0.18 -7.87 1.78
N PRO A 244 -1.34 -8.01 2.41
CA PRO A 244 -2.68 -7.71 1.91
C PRO A 244 -2.92 -6.20 1.84
N ARG A 245 -4.13 -5.79 1.47
CA ARG A 245 -4.55 -4.39 1.54
C ARG A 245 -4.70 -3.96 3.00
N PHE A 246 -4.66 -2.67 3.26
CA PHE A 246 -4.94 -2.08 4.58
C PHE A 246 -6.17 -1.17 4.54
N LEU A 247 -6.80 -0.97 5.69
CA LEU A 247 -8.00 -0.16 5.80
C LEU A 247 -7.68 1.31 5.43
N SER A 248 -8.40 1.85 4.47
CA SER A 248 -8.12 3.19 3.94
C SER A 248 -8.69 4.32 4.79
N ARG A 249 -9.78 4.03 5.52
CA ARG A 249 -10.47 4.94 6.44
C ARG A 249 -11.31 4.16 7.45
N LEU A 250 -11.71 4.84 8.51
CA LEU A 250 -12.80 4.37 9.36
C LEU A 250 -14.15 4.46 8.61
N PRO A 251 -15.12 3.58 8.90
CA PRO A 251 -16.49 3.76 8.44
C PRO A 251 -17.04 5.13 8.86
N TYR A 252 -17.91 5.69 8.03
CA TYR A 252 -18.61 6.92 8.39
C TYR A 252 -19.63 6.64 9.49
N GLY A 253 -19.73 7.53 10.46
CA GLY A 253 -20.66 7.45 11.57
C GLY A 253 -20.31 8.42 12.69
N ILE A 254 -21.26 8.73 13.54
CA ILE A 254 -21.12 9.72 14.63
C ILE A 254 -19.94 9.41 15.55
N ARG A 255 -19.66 8.12 15.77
CA ARG A 255 -18.59 7.69 16.70
C ARG A 255 -17.23 7.48 16.03
N THR A 256 -17.18 7.46 14.70
CA THR A 256 -15.97 7.11 13.94
C THR A 256 -15.52 8.26 13.05
N ASN A 257 -16.26 8.52 11.98
CA ASN A 257 -15.97 9.57 11.01
C ASN A 257 -17.27 10.31 10.69
N PRO A 258 -17.65 11.33 11.49
CA PRO A 258 -18.94 12.01 11.36
C PRO A 258 -19.03 12.80 10.05
N VAL A 259 -20.23 12.84 9.49
CA VAL A 259 -20.59 13.63 8.30
C VAL A 259 -21.40 14.84 8.73
N ASP A 260 -20.99 16.03 8.32
CA ASP A 260 -21.63 17.29 8.75
C ASP A 260 -22.98 17.55 8.05
N SER A 261 -23.26 16.88 6.93
CA SER A 261 -24.41 17.18 6.08
C SER A 261 -25.72 16.58 6.59
N PHE A 262 -25.66 15.40 7.18
CA PHE A 262 -26.81 14.67 7.77
C PHE A 262 -26.29 13.52 8.65
N ASP A 263 -27.17 12.96 9.48
CA ASP A 263 -26.84 11.82 10.36
C ASP A 263 -26.66 10.54 9.54
N PHE A 264 -25.44 10.35 9.04
CA PHE A 264 -25.07 9.19 8.22
C PHE A 264 -24.34 8.15 9.04
N GLU A 265 -24.84 6.91 8.99
CA GLU A 265 -24.16 5.73 9.52
C GLU A 265 -23.87 4.74 8.39
N GLU A 266 -22.61 4.46 8.17
CA GLU A 266 -22.19 3.45 7.21
C GLU A 266 -22.49 2.04 7.75
N GLN A 267 -23.14 1.22 6.93
CA GLN A 267 -23.53 -0.13 7.33
C GLN A 267 -22.33 -1.06 7.30
N THR A 268 -21.64 -1.18 8.45
CA THR A 268 -20.53 -2.09 8.66
C THR A 268 -20.78 -2.93 9.91
N ASP A 269 -20.73 -4.24 9.77
CA ASP A 269 -21.00 -5.22 10.85
C ASP A 269 -19.72 -5.82 11.45
N GLY A 270 -18.55 -5.37 11.02
CA GLY A 270 -17.25 -5.95 11.40
C GLY A 270 -16.92 -7.27 10.70
N ALA A 271 -17.92 -8.08 10.38
CA ALA A 271 -17.76 -9.39 9.75
C ALA A 271 -17.61 -9.30 8.22
N ASN A 272 -18.46 -8.49 7.57
CA ASN A 272 -18.44 -8.35 6.13
C ASN A 272 -17.24 -7.53 5.66
N HIS A 273 -16.28 -8.22 5.06
CA HIS A 273 -15.03 -7.65 4.58
C HIS A 273 -15.24 -6.63 3.44
N ASN A 274 -16.25 -6.87 2.61
CA ASN A 274 -16.54 -6.04 1.44
C ASN A 274 -17.23 -4.72 1.77
N SER A 275 -17.72 -4.54 3.01
CA SER A 275 -18.28 -3.28 3.49
C SER A 275 -17.21 -2.24 3.84
N TYR A 276 -15.93 -2.60 3.77
CA TYR A 276 -14.83 -1.71 4.13
C TYR A 276 -14.07 -1.24 2.89
N SER A 277 -13.52 -0.03 2.96
CA SER A 277 -12.65 0.52 1.94
C SER A 277 -11.20 0.12 2.22
N TRP A 278 -10.55 -0.57 1.27
CA TRP A 278 -9.20 -1.12 1.42
C TRP A 278 -8.22 -0.49 0.45
N ALA A 279 -7.13 0.08 0.94
CA ALA A 279 -6.07 0.67 0.14
C ALA A 279 -4.95 -0.34 -0.18
N ASN A 280 -4.28 -0.13 -1.30
CA ASN A 280 -3.15 -0.95 -1.73
C ASN A 280 -1.95 -0.76 -0.78
N ALA A 281 -1.39 -1.85 -0.25
CA ALA A 281 -0.24 -1.80 0.63
C ALA A 281 1.04 -1.24 -0.03
N ALA A 282 1.06 -1.10 -1.36
CA ALA A 282 2.14 -0.43 -2.07
C ALA A 282 2.31 1.04 -1.64
N TYR A 283 1.23 1.72 -1.28
CA TYR A 283 1.30 3.08 -0.73
C TYR A 283 1.98 3.11 0.65
N ALA A 284 1.71 2.13 1.50
CA ALA A 284 2.37 2.02 2.82
C ALA A 284 3.87 1.72 2.67
N MET A 285 4.25 0.82 1.75
CA MET A 285 5.66 0.57 1.44
C MET A 285 6.32 1.82 0.86
N ALA A 286 5.65 2.57 -0.02
CA ALA A 286 6.15 3.82 -0.57
C ALA A 286 6.39 4.88 0.51
N ALA A 287 5.48 5.01 1.49
CA ALA A 287 5.66 5.91 2.63
C ALA A 287 6.91 5.54 3.46
N ASN A 288 7.15 4.24 3.69
CA ASN A 288 8.36 3.77 4.37
C ASN A 288 9.64 4.07 3.56
N ILE A 289 9.61 3.89 2.24
CA ILE A 289 10.73 4.25 1.34
C ILE A 289 11.02 5.75 1.42
N ASN A 290 9.99 6.58 1.33
CA ASN A 290 10.13 8.04 1.39
C ASN A 290 10.64 8.51 2.76
N ARG A 291 10.14 7.93 3.86
CA ARG A 291 10.63 8.21 5.22
C ARG A 291 12.10 7.85 5.36
N SER A 292 12.50 6.65 4.93
CA SER A 292 13.90 6.22 4.95
C SER A 292 14.81 7.17 4.17
N PHE A 293 14.37 7.62 2.99
CA PHE A 293 15.12 8.58 2.19
C PHE A 293 15.22 9.95 2.89
N LYS A 294 14.13 10.43 3.48
CA LYS A 294 14.11 11.72 4.19
C LYS A 294 15.04 11.74 5.39
N GLU A 295 15.07 10.67 6.17
CA GLU A 295 15.88 10.56 7.39
C GLU A 295 17.36 10.31 7.12
N TYR A 296 17.66 9.45 6.15
CA TYR A 296 19.02 8.92 5.94
C TYR A 296 19.64 9.30 4.59
N GLY A 297 18.85 9.78 3.63
CA GLY A 297 19.28 10.02 2.25
C GLY A 297 19.31 8.75 1.37
N TRP A 298 18.93 7.60 1.94
CA TRP A 298 18.94 6.27 1.30
C TRP A 298 17.68 5.49 1.65
N CYS A 299 17.25 4.59 0.75
CA CYS A 299 16.06 3.77 0.94
C CYS A 299 16.41 2.36 1.45
N THR A 300 17.34 2.25 2.38
CA THR A 300 17.80 0.95 2.93
C THR A 300 17.05 0.50 4.17
N SER A 301 16.49 1.45 4.94
CA SER A 301 15.75 1.20 6.18
C SER A 301 14.25 1.21 5.92
N ILE A 302 13.74 0.11 5.33
CA ILE A 302 12.34 -0.01 4.87
C ILE A 302 11.63 -1.28 5.37
N ARG A 303 12.30 -2.08 6.21
CA ARG A 303 11.79 -3.34 6.73
C ARG A 303 12.15 -3.56 8.19
N GLY A 304 11.44 -4.47 8.85
CA GLY A 304 11.60 -4.70 10.29
C GLY A 304 10.97 -3.57 11.12
N VAL A 305 10.53 -3.89 12.31
CA VAL A 305 9.81 -2.95 13.19
C VAL A 305 10.68 -1.74 13.55
N GLU A 306 11.94 -1.97 13.92
CA GLU A 306 12.87 -0.93 14.38
C GLU A 306 13.71 -0.33 13.25
N SER A 307 13.63 -0.90 12.04
CA SER A 307 14.47 -0.50 10.89
C SER A 307 13.65 0.07 9.73
N GLY A 308 12.58 0.80 10.04
CA GLY A 308 11.81 1.57 9.07
C GLY A 308 10.69 0.82 8.34
N GLY A 309 10.43 -0.46 8.69
CA GLY A 309 9.29 -1.22 8.14
C GLY A 309 7.96 -0.95 8.83
N ALA A 310 7.92 -0.15 9.88
CA ALA A 310 6.73 0.19 10.64
C ALA A 310 5.72 1.01 9.83
N VAL A 311 4.46 0.69 9.99
CA VAL A 311 3.30 1.41 9.46
C VAL A 311 2.38 1.68 10.64
N GLU A 312 2.29 2.94 11.03
CA GLU A 312 1.62 3.37 12.26
C GLU A 312 0.34 4.14 11.94
N ASN A 313 -0.52 4.32 12.95
CA ASN A 313 -1.76 5.08 12.86
C ASN A 313 -2.71 4.56 11.77
N LEU A 314 -2.78 3.24 11.60
CA LEU A 314 -3.76 2.64 10.70
C LEU A 314 -5.18 2.79 11.27
N PRO A 315 -6.20 3.02 10.42
CA PRO A 315 -7.58 3.08 10.89
C PRO A 315 -8.00 1.77 11.58
N CYS A 316 -8.46 1.86 12.84
CA CYS A 316 -8.93 0.73 13.63
C CYS A 316 -10.40 0.91 13.95
N HIS A 317 -11.28 0.18 13.28
CA HIS A 317 -12.69 0.18 13.56
C HIS A 317 -13.02 -0.80 14.68
N THR A 318 -13.72 -0.32 15.71
CA THR A 318 -14.21 -1.12 16.80
C THR A 318 -15.73 -1.28 16.70
N PHE A 319 -16.24 -2.48 16.91
CA PHE A 319 -17.66 -2.80 16.83
C PHE A 319 -18.07 -3.71 17.99
N PRO A 320 -19.38 -3.73 18.35
CA PRO A 320 -19.87 -4.63 19.37
C PRO A 320 -19.70 -6.10 18.98
N SER A 321 -19.16 -6.91 19.88
CA SER A 321 -19.05 -8.36 19.69
C SER A 321 -20.36 -9.06 20.10
N ASP A 322 -20.63 -10.23 19.54
CA ASP A 322 -21.78 -11.07 19.89
C ASP A 322 -21.79 -11.49 21.38
N ASP A 323 -20.61 -11.54 22.00
CA ASP A 323 -20.43 -11.86 23.43
C ASP A 323 -20.69 -10.65 24.37
N GLY A 324 -21.11 -9.50 23.83
CA GLY A 324 -21.32 -8.27 24.58
C GLY A 324 -20.06 -7.48 24.90
N GLY A 325 -18.93 -7.85 24.31
CA GLY A 325 -17.66 -7.13 24.34
C GLY A 325 -17.52 -6.13 23.20
N VAL A 326 -16.29 -5.68 22.97
CA VAL A 326 -15.90 -4.83 21.84
C VAL A 326 -14.79 -5.54 21.08
N ASP A 327 -15.03 -5.83 19.81
CA ASP A 327 -14.04 -6.35 18.88
C ASP A 327 -13.46 -5.26 18.01
N MET A 328 -12.25 -5.52 17.50
CA MET A 328 -11.55 -4.61 16.60
C MET A 328 -11.37 -5.27 15.23
N LYS A 329 -11.79 -4.57 14.18
CA LYS A 329 -11.47 -4.95 12.81
C LYS A 329 -9.97 -4.86 12.59
N CYS A 330 -9.38 -5.96 12.10
CA CYS A 330 -7.98 -5.96 11.73
C CYS A 330 -7.74 -4.85 10.68
N PRO A 331 -6.79 -3.94 10.91
CA PRO A 331 -6.49 -2.86 9.96
C PRO A 331 -5.88 -3.37 8.64
N THR A 332 -5.46 -4.63 8.57
CA THR A 332 -5.13 -5.33 7.32
C THR A 332 -6.22 -6.35 7.00
N GLU A 333 -6.41 -6.72 5.74
CA GLU A 333 -7.46 -7.67 5.32
C GLU A 333 -7.41 -9.00 6.06
N ILE A 334 -6.21 -9.40 6.47
CA ILE A 334 -5.97 -10.60 7.27
C ILE A 334 -4.78 -10.40 8.22
N ALA A 335 -4.84 -10.99 9.40
CA ALA A 335 -3.69 -11.12 10.29
C ALA A 335 -2.80 -12.27 9.82
N ILE A 336 -1.54 -11.98 9.55
CA ILE A 336 -0.55 -12.93 9.04
C ILE A 336 0.35 -13.37 10.20
N SER A 337 0.50 -14.69 10.40
CA SER A 337 1.42 -15.24 11.40
C SER A 337 2.86 -15.27 10.86
N ASP A 338 3.85 -15.31 11.75
CA ASP A 338 5.29 -15.34 11.41
C ASP A 338 5.63 -16.48 10.45
N ARG A 339 5.00 -17.64 10.64
CA ARG A 339 5.19 -18.77 9.73
C ARG A 339 4.68 -18.48 8.33
N ARG A 340 3.50 -17.83 8.21
CA ARG A 340 2.95 -17.43 6.92
C ARG A 340 3.74 -16.32 6.28
N GLU A 341 4.22 -15.37 7.07
CA GLU A 341 5.13 -14.33 6.59
C GLU A 341 6.35 -14.96 5.93
N ALA A 342 7.03 -15.89 6.61
CA ALA A 342 8.20 -16.56 6.08
C ALA A 342 7.91 -17.37 4.79
N GLU A 343 6.74 -18.04 4.70
CA GLU A 343 6.33 -18.77 3.49
C GLU A 343 6.06 -17.80 2.33
N LEU A 344 5.41 -16.66 2.58
CA LEU A 344 5.14 -15.63 1.58
C LEU A 344 6.44 -14.97 1.11
N ALA A 345 7.31 -14.63 2.05
CA ALA A 345 8.63 -14.05 1.78
C ALA A 345 9.48 -14.95 0.89
N LYS A 346 9.51 -16.26 1.16
CA LYS A 346 10.20 -17.26 0.32
C LYS A 346 9.65 -17.29 -1.11
N ASN A 347 8.36 -17.00 -1.28
CA ASN A 347 7.73 -16.96 -2.58
C ASN A 347 7.79 -15.58 -3.27
N GLY A 348 8.51 -14.59 -2.70
CA GLY A 348 8.77 -13.29 -3.31
C GLY A 348 7.71 -12.23 -3.03
N PHE A 349 6.89 -12.42 -2.00
CA PHE A 349 5.89 -11.44 -1.56
C PHE A 349 6.37 -10.68 -0.34
N MET A 350 5.91 -9.45 -0.18
CA MET A 350 6.16 -8.60 0.97
C MET A 350 4.85 -8.41 1.75
N PRO A 351 4.62 -9.26 2.76
CA PRO A 351 3.40 -9.14 3.56
C PRO A 351 3.48 -7.97 4.54
N LEU A 352 2.38 -7.21 4.63
CA LEU A 352 2.12 -6.24 5.68
C LEU A 352 1.52 -6.99 6.87
N VAL A 353 2.29 -7.16 7.92
CA VAL A 353 1.93 -7.95 9.11
C VAL A 353 1.37 -7.05 10.19
N HIS A 354 0.14 -7.29 10.59
CA HIS A 354 -0.52 -6.53 11.65
C HIS A 354 -0.10 -7.00 13.04
N ARG A 355 0.15 -6.07 13.95
CA ARG A 355 0.37 -6.35 15.37
C ARG A 355 -0.98 -6.45 16.09
N LYS A 356 -1.24 -7.60 16.70
CA LYS A 356 -2.52 -7.87 17.37
C LYS A 356 -2.92 -6.77 18.37
N ASN A 357 -4.20 -6.37 18.31
CA ASN A 357 -4.82 -5.36 19.17
C ASN A 357 -4.12 -3.98 19.14
N SER A 358 -3.71 -3.54 17.96
CA SER A 358 -3.10 -2.22 17.78
C SER A 358 -3.41 -1.65 16.39
N ASP A 359 -3.15 -0.37 16.21
CA ASP A 359 -3.19 0.36 14.94
C ASP A 359 -1.89 0.25 14.14
N PHE A 360 -1.06 -0.73 14.50
CA PHE A 360 0.29 -0.91 14.02
C PHE A 360 0.41 -2.13 13.12
N ALA A 361 1.08 -1.96 12.00
CA ALA A 361 1.53 -3.05 11.14
C ALA A 361 2.99 -2.84 10.73
N ALA A 362 3.63 -3.84 10.17
CA ALA A 362 5.01 -3.73 9.70
C ALA A 362 5.30 -4.65 8.51
N PHE A 363 6.17 -4.20 7.62
CA PHE A 363 6.83 -5.05 6.66
C PHE A 363 8.08 -5.67 7.32
N ILE A 364 8.00 -6.94 7.65
CA ILE A 364 9.12 -7.67 8.29
C ILE A 364 10.22 -7.92 7.27
N GLY A 365 9.86 -8.35 6.06
CA GLY A 365 10.76 -8.56 4.93
C GLY A 365 10.56 -7.51 3.82
N ALA A 366 11.59 -7.31 3.00
CA ALA A 366 11.51 -6.50 1.78
C ALA A 366 12.29 -7.19 0.65
N GLN A 367 11.75 -8.29 0.18
CA GLN A 367 12.32 -9.08 -0.91
C GLN A 367 11.66 -8.69 -2.24
N SER A 368 12.44 -8.84 -3.31
CA SER A 368 11.90 -8.75 -4.66
C SER A 368 11.17 -10.04 -5.07
N LEU A 369 10.49 -9.99 -6.19
CA LEU A 369 9.85 -11.19 -6.76
C LEU A 369 10.87 -12.22 -7.23
N GLN A 370 12.11 -11.84 -7.49
CA GLN A 370 13.15 -12.72 -8.02
C GLN A 370 13.40 -13.91 -7.09
N LYS A 371 13.46 -15.10 -7.67
CA LYS A 371 14.00 -16.27 -7.01
C LYS A 371 15.53 -16.25 -7.17
N PRO A 372 16.29 -16.05 -6.08
CA PRO A 372 17.75 -16.02 -6.18
C PRO A 372 18.28 -17.34 -6.72
N ALA A 373 19.30 -17.27 -7.58
CA ALA A 373 19.99 -18.42 -8.10
C ALA A 373 20.75 -19.13 -6.97
N GLU A 374 20.79 -20.45 -7.02
CA GLU A 374 21.60 -21.28 -6.13
C GLU A 374 22.83 -21.76 -6.87
N TYR A 375 24.00 -21.51 -6.30
CA TYR A 375 25.29 -21.88 -6.84
C TYR A 375 25.95 -23.01 -6.00
N HIS A 376 26.90 -23.70 -6.55
CA HIS A 376 27.70 -24.68 -5.79
C HIS A 376 28.53 -24.01 -4.69
N ASP A 377 28.91 -22.76 -4.89
CA ASP A 377 29.60 -21.94 -3.92
C ASP A 377 28.59 -21.29 -2.96
N PRO A 378 28.70 -21.52 -1.62
CA PRO A 378 27.82 -20.90 -0.62
C PRO A 378 27.89 -19.39 -0.61
N ASP A 379 29.05 -18.79 -0.84
CA ASP A 379 29.25 -17.34 -0.84
C ASP A 379 28.56 -16.69 -2.07
N ALA A 380 28.67 -17.34 -3.23
CA ALA A 380 27.95 -16.88 -4.43
C ALA A 380 26.44 -16.98 -4.24
N THR A 381 25.94 -18.03 -3.60
CA THR A 381 24.51 -18.19 -3.26
C THR A 381 24.06 -17.11 -2.27
N ALA A 382 24.86 -16.82 -1.24
CA ALA A 382 24.57 -15.74 -0.29
C ALA A 382 24.50 -14.38 -0.98
N ASN A 383 25.42 -14.08 -1.87
CA ASN A 383 25.42 -12.85 -2.68
C ASN A 383 24.18 -12.74 -3.57
N ALA A 384 23.77 -13.84 -4.23
CA ALA A 384 22.57 -13.87 -5.04
C ALA A 384 21.30 -13.58 -4.21
N ARG A 385 21.22 -14.15 -3.01
CA ARG A 385 20.12 -13.88 -2.06
C ARG A 385 20.08 -12.43 -1.61
N LEU A 386 21.23 -11.82 -1.36
CA LEU A 386 21.31 -10.40 -1.00
C LEU A 386 20.90 -9.50 -2.17
N ALA A 387 21.40 -9.79 -3.38
CA ALA A 387 21.07 -9.02 -4.58
C ALA A 387 19.58 -9.04 -4.93
N SER A 388 18.81 -10.02 -4.44
CA SER A 388 17.36 -10.11 -4.60
C SER A 388 16.56 -9.32 -3.56
N ARG A 389 17.20 -8.64 -2.59
CA ARG A 389 16.55 -7.85 -1.55
C ARG A 389 16.45 -6.39 -1.96
N LEU A 390 15.26 -5.80 -1.79
CA LEU A 390 15.00 -4.40 -2.19
C LEU A 390 15.90 -3.37 -1.49
N PRO A 391 16.21 -3.45 -0.18
CA PRO A 391 17.10 -2.48 0.47
C PRO A 391 18.47 -2.37 -0.20
N TYR A 392 19.05 -3.50 -0.59
CA TYR A 392 20.33 -3.53 -1.29
C TYR A 392 20.20 -3.03 -2.73
N LEU A 393 19.11 -3.40 -3.39
CA LEU A 393 18.82 -2.95 -4.74
C LEU A 393 18.62 -1.43 -4.79
N PHE A 394 17.86 -0.86 -3.86
CA PHE A 394 17.65 0.59 -3.78
C PHE A 394 18.96 1.35 -3.61
N ALA A 395 19.86 0.89 -2.73
CA ALA A 395 21.18 1.48 -2.60
C ALA A 395 21.94 1.45 -3.93
N CYS A 396 22.05 0.28 -4.56
CA CYS A 396 22.77 0.13 -5.84
C CYS A 396 22.16 0.99 -6.96
N CYS A 397 20.82 1.02 -7.07
CA CYS A 397 20.11 1.84 -8.05
C CYS A 397 20.40 3.32 -7.85
N ARG A 398 20.38 3.81 -6.64
CA ARG A 398 20.65 5.22 -6.34
C ARG A 398 22.11 5.59 -6.62
N PHE A 399 23.05 4.72 -6.31
CA PHE A 399 24.44 4.90 -6.73
C PHE A 399 24.57 4.96 -8.25
N ALA A 400 23.89 4.08 -8.98
CA ALA A 400 23.89 4.12 -10.46
C ALA A 400 23.36 5.46 -10.99
N HIS A 401 22.30 6.01 -10.40
CA HIS A 401 21.77 7.33 -10.77
C HIS A 401 22.80 8.44 -10.56
N TYR A 402 23.37 8.54 -9.36
CA TYR A 402 24.36 9.57 -9.03
C TYR A 402 25.60 9.45 -9.91
N LEU A 403 26.13 8.25 -10.07
CA LEU A 403 27.35 8.02 -10.85
C LEU A 403 27.15 8.40 -12.30
N LYS A 404 26.01 8.05 -12.91
CA LYS A 404 25.72 8.45 -14.30
C LYS A 404 25.67 9.97 -14.46
N CYS A 405 25.02 10.69 -13.54
CA CYS A 405 24.96 12.15 -13.58
C CYS A 405 26.36 12.76 -13.40
N ILE A 406 27.07 12.31 -12.38
CA ILE A 406 28.42 12.81 -12.04
C ILE A 406 29.42 12.58 -13.17
N VAL A 407 29.45 11.37 -13.73
CA VAL A 407 30.35 11.05 -14.86
C VAL A 407 30.02 11.92 -16.07
N ARG A 408 28.74 12.09 -16.39
CA ARG A 408 28.29 12.95 -17.48
C ARG A 408 28.75 14.41 -17.30
N ASP A 409 28.63 14.94 -16.10
CA ASP A 409 29.02 16.33 -15.77
C ASP A 409 30.55 16.54 -15.84
N LYS A 410 31.32 15.45 -15.70
CA LYS A 410 32.77 15.45 -15.68
C LYS A 410 33.40 15.07 -17.04
N ILE A 411 32.62 14.70 -18.06
CA ILE A 411 33.14 14.41 -19.38
C ILE A 411 33.97 15.64 -19.90
N GLY A 412 35.20 15.38 -20.32
CA GLY A 412 36.12 16.40 -20.77
C GLY A 412 36.91 17.11 -19.68
N SER A 413 36.67 16.87 -18.39
CA SER A 413 37.41 17.47 -17.27
C SER A 413 38.63 16.65 -16.83
N PHE A 414 38.62 15.35 -17.03
CA PHE A 414 39.73 14.46 -16.70
C PHE A 414 40.64 14.26 -17.89
N ARG A 415 41.96 14.30 -17.65
CA ARG A 415 42.98 14.08 -18.67
C ARG A 415 43.45 12.65 -18.73
N GLU A 416 43.46 11.95 -17.59
CA GLU A 416 43.99 10.61 -17.43
C GLU A 416 42.99 9.69 -16.75
N ARG A 417 43.05 8.39 -17.07
CA ARG A 417 42.22 7.32 -16.51
C ARG A 417 42.36 7.24 -14.97
N GLU A 418 43.61 7.28 -14.49
CA GLU A 418 43.93 7.16 -13.08
C GLU A 418 43.39 8.32 -12.23
N GLU A 419 43.27 9.52 -12.82
CA GLU A 419 42.66 10.67 -12.16
C GLU A 419 41.16 10.45 -11.97
N MET A 420 40.45 9.94 -12.99
CA MET A 420 39.03 9.60 -12.91
C MET A 420 38.77 8.50 -11.90
N GLU A 421 39.55 7.42 -11.94
CA GLU A 421 39.39 6.28 -11.03
C GLU A 421 39.58 6.72 -9.58
N ARG A 422 40.61 7.48 -9.28
CA ARG A 422 40.88 8.02 -7.94
C ARG A 422 39.71 8.90 -7.46
N TRP A 423 39.27 9.81 -8.30
CA TRP A 423 38.19 10.71 -7.94
C TRP A 423 36.85 9.98 -7.67
N LEU A 424 36.51 8.99 -8.49
CA LEU A 424 35.32 8.16 -8.28
C LEU A 424 35.41 7.32 -7.02
N ASN A 425 36.60 6.78 -6.73
CA ASN A 425 36.84 6.07 -5.46
C ASN A 425 36.70 7.00 -4.27
N ASP A 426 37.30 8.19 -4.27
CA ASP A 426 37.19 9.18 -3.20
C ASP A 426 35.73 9.60 -2.97
N TRP A 427 34.95 9.78 -4.05
CA TRP A 427 33.53 10.10 -3.94
C TRP A 427 32.72 8.97 -3.30
N VAL A 428 32.88 7.72 -3.74
CA VAL A 428 32.16 6.55 -3.22
C VAL A 428 32.52 6.29 -1.76
N MET A 429 33.77 6.49 -1.37
CA MET A 429 34.26 6.28 0.01
C MET A 429 33.57 7.14 1.06
N ASN A 430 32.98 8.27 0.68
CA ASN A 430 32.16 9.07 1.60
C ASN A 430 30.92 8.32 2.13
N TYR A 431 30.44 7.32 1.39
CA TYR A 431 29.27 6.50 1.72
C TYR A 431 29.63 5.12 2.27
N VAL A 432 30.92 4.87 2.45
CA VAL A 432 31.42 3.64 3.07
C VAL A 432 31.59 3.87 4.58
N ASP A 433 31.15 2.89 5.37
CA ASP A 433 31.33 2.90 6.82
C ASP A 433 32.76 2.44 7.17
N GLY A 434 33.45 3.22 7.96
CA GLY A 434 34.83 2.91 8.38
C GLY A 434 34.95 1.77 9.39
N ASP A 435 33.88 1.44 10.14
CA ASP A 435 33.83 0.34 11.11
C ASP A 435 32.49 -0.41 11.05
N PRO A 436 32.24 -1.17 9.98
CA PRO A 436 30.97 -1.86 9.76
C PRO A 436 30.55 -2.82 10.88
N ALA A 437 31.51 -3.31 11.67
CA ALA A 437 31.24 -4.27 12.75
C ALA A 437 30.60 -3.61 13.97
N ASN A 438 31.02 -2.39 14.33
CA ASN A 438 30.65 -1.72 15.56
C ASN A 438 29.70 -0.52 15.37
N SER A 439 29.46 -0.09 14.13
CA SER A 439 28.63 1.07 13.83
C SER A 439 27.15 0.83 14.20
N SER A 440 26.50 1.89 14.65
CA SER A 440 25.06 1.90 14.95
C SER A 440 24.20 1.69 13.69
N GLN A 441 22.95 1.28 13.88
CA GLN A 441 21.99 1.14 12.77
C GLN A 441 21.79 2.47 12.01
N GLU A 442 21.76 3.59 12.72
CA GLU A 442 21.64 4.91 12.11
C GLU A 442 22.85 5.24 11.21
N THR A 443 24.07 4.96 11.67
CA THR A 443 25.29 5.15 10.86
C THR A 443 25.26 4.29 9.60
N LYS A 444 24.85 3.01 9.72
CA LYS A 444 24.69 2.10 8.59
C LYS A 444 23.61 2.54 7.60
N SER A 445 22.55 3.18 8.10
CA SER A 445 21.49 3.74 7.25
C SER A 445 21.96 4.97 6.47
N ARG A 446 22.81 5.82 7.07
CA ARG A 446 23.40 7.00 6.42
C ARG A 446 24.58 6.66 5.50
N LYS A 447 25.35 5.63 5.82
CA LYS A 447 26.46 5.10 5.04
C LYS A 447 26.13 3.67 4.60
N PRO A 448 25.40 3.48 3.50
CA PRO A 448 24.80 2.19 3.16
C PRO A 448 25.81 1.11 2.76
N LEU A 449 27.07 1.48 2.51
CA LEU A 449 28.10 0.56 2.02
C LEU A 449 29.04 0.13 3.14
N ALA A 450 29.29 -1.17 3.22
CA ALA A 450 30.33 -1.77 4.04
C ALA A 450 31.70 -1.78 3.33
N ALA A 451 31.71 -1.79 2.00
CA ALA A 451 32.89 -1.65 1.15
C ALA A 451 32.50 -1.20 -0.25
N ALA A 452 33.39 -0.49 -0.91
CA ALA A 452 33.23 -0.13 -2.29
C ALA A 452 34.60 -0.06 -3.00
N GLU A 453 34.60 -0.35 -4.27
CA GLU A 453 35.76 -0.21 -5.15
C GLU A 453 35.30 0.21 -6.53
N VAL A 454 36.04 1.10 -7.17
CA VAL A 454 35.80 1.54 -8.55
C VAL A 454 37.02 1.23 -9.38
N GLN A 455 36.82 0.57 -10.51
CA GLN A 455 37.85 0.28 -11.48
C GLN A 455 37.46 0.90 -12.83
N VAL A 456 38.36 1.68 -13.41
CA VAL A 456 38.16 2.31 -14.73
C VAL A 456 39.02 1.57 -15.75
N GLN A 457 38.41 1.08 -16.82
CA GLN A 457 39.07 0.37 -17.91
C GLN A 457 38.83 1.10 -19.22
N GLU A 458 39.86 1.17 -20.06
CA GLU A 458 39.70 1.68 -21.42
C GLU A 458 38.94 0.65 -22.27
N ILE A 459 38.03 1.16 -23.11
CA ILE A 459 37.27 0.29 -24.02
C ILE A 459 38.15 -0.02 -25.22
N GLU A 460 38.46 -1.32 -25.40
CA GLU A 460 39.18 -1.79 -26.58
C GLU A 460 38.48 -1.28 -27.86
N ASP A 461 39.25 -0.85 -28.85
CA ASP A 461 38.79 -0.29 -30.16
C ASP A 461 38.21 1.12 -30.14
N ASN A 462 38.08 1.79 -28.97
CA ASN A 462 37.61 3.19 -28.88
C ASN A 462 38.55 4.03 -28.01
N PRO A 463 39.64 4.58 -28.51
CA PRO A 463 40.57 5.40 -27.72
C PRO A 463 39.87 6.62 -27.10
N GLY A 464 40.08 6.83 -25.81
CA GLY A 464 39.45 7.91 -25.05
C GLY A 464 38.06 7.60 -24.51
N TYR A 465 37.54 6.38 -24.74
CA TYR A 465 36.34 5.88 -24.09
C TYR A 465 36.69 4.94 -22.93
N TYR A 466 36.11 5.19 -21.78
CA TYR A 466 36.36 4.45 -20.57
C TYR A 466 35.06 3.82 -20.04
N ALA A 467 35.17 2.60 -19.51
CA ALA A 467 34.12 1.92 -18.75
C ALA A 467 34.50 1.88 -17.29
N ALA A 468 33.62 2.37 -16.42
CA ALA A 468 33.82 2.27 -14.98
C ALA A 468 32.99 1.10 -14.43
N LYS A 469 33.66 0.20 -13.70
CA LYS A 469 33.06 -0.92 -12.96
C LYS A 469 33.02 -0.58 -11.49
N PHE A 470 31.84 -0.68 -10.89
CA PHE A 470 31.62 -0.39 -9.49
C PHE A 470 31.34 -1.68 -8.74
N PHE A 471 32.13 -1.98 -7.73
CA PHE A 471 31.94 -3.08 -6.81
C PHE A 471 31.40 -2.49 -5.50
N LEU A 472 30.08 -2.64 -5.27
CA LEU A 472 29.39 -2.10 -4.11
C LEU A 472 28.95 -3.24 -3.21
N ARG A 473 29.34 -3.19 -1.93
CA ARG A 473 28.92 -4.14 -0.91
C ARG A 473 28.12 -3.40 0.17
N PRO A 474 26.78 -3.42 0.14
CA PRO A 474 25.97 -2.88 1.22
C PRO A 474 26.16 -3.63 2.54
N HIS A 475 25.69 -3.01 3.65
CA HIS A 475 25.68 -3.67 4.95
C HIS A 475 24.71 -4.86 4.97
N TYR A 476 25.13 -5.95 5.61
CA TYR A 476 24.23 -7.07 5.88
C TYR A 476 23.19 -6.68 6.93
N GLN A 477 21.94 -6.98 6.66
CA GLN A 477 20.84 -6.86 7.61
C GLN A 477 20.50 -8.25 8.16
N LEU A 478 20.01 -8.31 9.41
CA LEU A 478 19.55 -9.56 10.00
C LEU A 478 18.30 -10.05 9.24
N GLU A 479 18.40 -11.22 8.61
CA GLU A 479 17.32 -11.81 7.81
C GLU A 479 16.40 -12.70 8.63
N GLY A 480 16.90 -13.29 9.72
CA GLY A 480 16.14 -14.12 10.63
C GLY A 480 16.99 -14.62 11.79
N LEU A 481 16.35 -14.84 12.93
CA LEU A 481 16.96 -15.39 14.14
C LEU A 481 16.12 -16.57 14.63
N THR A 482 16.73 -17.76 14.65
CA THR A 482 16.10 -18.92 15.29
C THR A 482 16.59 -19.03 16.72
N VAL A 483 15.69 -18.86 17.69
CA VAL A 483 16.02 -18.99 19.11
C VAL A 483 15.60 -20.37 19.61
N SER A 484 16.56 -21.16 20.06
CA SER A 484 16.30 -22.42 20.77
C SER A 484 16.61 -22.25 22.26
N LEU A 485 15.57 -22.32 23.09
CA LEU A 485 15.73 -22.27 24.54
C LEU A 485 15.87 -23.69 25.07
N ARG A 486 17.02 -23.99 25.70
CA ARG A 486 17.23 -25.24 26.40
C ARG A 486 17.19 -24.97 27.90
N LEU A 487 16.04 -25.27 28.52
CA LEU A 487 15.90 -25.25 29.98
C LEU A 487 16.51 -26.53 30.56
N VAL A 488 17.58 -26.39 31.33
CA VAL A 488 18.18 -27.48 32.11
C VAL A 488 17.75 -27.28 33.56
N SER A 489 16.73 -28.01 33.99
CA SER A 489 16.36 -28.10 35.40
C SER A 489 17.25 -29.11 36.09
N LYS A 490 18.15 -28.67 37.01
CA LYS A 490 18.80 -29.54 37.96
C LYS A 490 17.79 -29.86 39.04
N LEU A 491 17.32 -31.12 39.14
CA LEU A 491 16.63 -31.63 40.29
C LEU A 491 17.55 -31.52 41.50
N PRO A 492 17.06 -30.96 42.67
CA PRO A 492 17.86 -30.97 43.88
C PRO A 492 18.13 -32.44 44.27
N SER A 493 19.38 -32.80 44.39
CA SER A 493 19.77 -34.11 44.95
C SER A 493 19.27 -34.20 46.39
N LEU A 494 18.36 -35.11 46.70
CA LEU A 494 18.03 -35.49 48.04
C LEU A 494 19.32 -35.95 48.72
N LYS A 495 19.83 -35.17 49.67
CA LYS A 495 20.85 -35.63 50.61
C LYS A 495 20.22 -36.72 51.45
N THR A 496 20.54 -37.97 51.18
CA THR A 496 20.34 -39.04 52.14
C THR A 496 21.15 -38.68 53.38
N LYS A 497 20.44 -38.41 54.49
CA LYS A 497 21.04 -38.42 55.82
C LYS A 497 21.37 -39.87 56.11
N ASP A 498 22.64 -40.21 56.07
CA ASP A 498 23.14 -41.42 56.77
C ASP A 498 23.04 -41.18 58.25
N ALA A 499 22.45 -42.16 58.93
CA ALA A 499 22.28 -42.26 60.38
C ALA A 499 23.60 -42.64 61.05
#